data_e5250de5da21f5b1e0a648369c4c528e
#
_entry.id   e5250de5da21f5b1e0a648369c4c528e
#
_cell.length_a   1.000
_cell.length_b   1.000
_cell.length_c   1.000
_cell.angle_alpha   90.00
_cell.angle_beta   90.00
_cell.angle_gamma   90.00
#
_symmetry.space_group_name_H-M   'P 1'
#
loop_
_entity.id
_entity.type
_entity.pdbx_description
1 polymer ?
#
loop_
_entity_poly.entity_id
_entity_poly.type
_entity_poly.pdbx_seq_one_letter_code
_entity_poly.pdbx_strand_id
1 'polypeptide(L)'
;KALSLCESCAPAQFSQNELENLGKAARNEKQYDRAVAFYSQLQKQFPDNPNGWLGGALASTETKNYTAAKNALNVYKKRFGQDNAYLDAESYLLDFTEPDMAKLGRWQRQLEQNPKNITLMRELYRLASKYNLQPLQEKLQKAYPDQFNQKDMMWFEHGKTITSSKNATTPTQQEKSFEELTALLNKINPEHPLYQQTLQDRFVMGVRLNKFDEIEDDFNTLQAQPNVPAYLEEAFGDYWAAKGSPHKALAIYQAIEQQALNNKLAVSDGLLHKLSLSASDAGKFELAQQYLERMNS
;
A
#
# COMPACT_ATOMS: atom_id res chain seq x y z
N LYS A 1 11.10 -16.20 2.28
CA LYS A 1 12.33 -16.62 1.54
C LYS A 1 13.44 -15.56 1.63
N ALA A 2 13.15 -14.27 1.60
CA ALA A 2 14.18 -13.22 1.59
C ALA A 2 15.00 -13.07 2.89
N LEU A 3 14.53 -13.57 4.02
CA LEU A 3 15.27 -13.58 5.30
C LEU A 3 16.01 -14.92 5.57
N SER A 4 15.80 -15.93 4.73
CA SER A 4 16.44 -17.27 4.87
C SER A 4 17.70 -17.43 4.04
N LEU A 5 18.16 -16.42 3.31
CA LEU A 5 19.20 -16.54 2.30
C LEU A 5 20.58 -16.07 2.75
N CYS A 6 20.79 -15.87 4.03
CA CYS A 6 22.14 -15.73 4.54
C CYS A 6 22.42 -16.80 5.61
N GLU A 7 22.66 -18.04 5.18
CA GLU A 7 23.18 -19.09 6.09
C GLU A 7 24.58 -18.77 6.63
N SER A 8 25.31 -17.85 6.01
CA SER A 8 26.63 -17.38 6.46
C SER A 8 26.63 -16.01 7.15
N CYS A 9 25.50 -15.25 7.12
CA CYS A 9 25.33 -14.09 7.97
C CYS A 9 24.62 -14.57 9.23
N ALA A 10 25.22 -14.42 10.39
CA ALA A 10 24.49 -14.54 11.65
C ALA A 10 23.25 -13.68 11.51
N PRO A 11 22.02 -14.22 11.68
CA PRO A 11 20.82 -13.42 11.55
C PRO A 11 20.99 -12.22 12.46
N ALA A 12 20.87 -11.00 11.89
CA ALA A 12 20.93 -9.81 12.69
C ALA A 12 19.86 -9.97 13.76
N GLN A 13 20.29 -10.13 15.01
CA GLN A 13 19.39 -10.29 16.14
C GLN A 13 18.75 -8.93 16.40
N PHE A 14 17.62 -8.69 15.75
CA PHE A 14 16.79 -7.55 16.09
C PHE A 14 16.17 -7.78 17.46
N SER A 15 16.18 -6.76 18.27
CA SER A 15 15.37 -6.75 19.49
C SER A 15 13.88 -6.74 19.17
N GLN A 16 13.06 -7.11 20.13
CA GLN A 16 11.60 -7.06 20.02
C GLN A 16 11.10 -5.69 19.52
N ASN A 17 11.62 -4.59 20.12
CA ASN A 17 11.23 -3.22 19.77
C ASN A 17 11.67 -2.84 18.35
N GLU A 18 12.85 -3.28 17.91
CA GLU A 18 13.31 -3.02 16.54
C GLU A 18 12.42 -3.71 15.53
N LEU A 19 12.09 -4.97 15.70
CA LEU A 19 11.19 -5.71 14.80
C LEU A 19 9.79 -5.08 14.73
N GLU A 20 9.26 -4.68 15.86
CA GLU A 20 7.95 -4.04 15.94
C GLU A 20 7.96 -2.69 15.20
N ASN A 21 8.97 -1.84 15.44
CA ASN A 21 9.10 -0.54 14.80
C ASN A 21 9.35 -0.68 13.29
N LEU A 22 10.18 -1.63 12.86
CA LEU A 22 10.44 -1.88 11.44
C LEU A 22 9.19 -2.40 10.71
N GLY A 23 8.44 -3.31 11.33
CA GLY A 23 7.17 -3.79 10.80
C GLY A 23 6.15 -2.67 10.64
N LYS A 24 6.03 -1.81 11.65
CA LYS A 24 5.15 -0.65 11.64
C LYS A 24 5.56 0.39 10.60
N ALA A 25 6.85 0.71 10.51
CA ALA A 25 7.39 1.63 9.51
C ALA A 25 7.16 1.09 8.09
N ALA A 26 7.44 -0.19 7.84
CA ALA A 26 7.22 -0.82 6.53
C ALA A 26 5.73 -0.79 6.12
N ARG A 27 4.80 -0.99 7.06
CA ARG A 27 3.36 -0.82 6.78
C ARG A 27 2.99 0.62 6.42
N ASN A 28 3.49 1.59 7.17
CA ASN A 28 3.23 3.01 6.91
C ASN A 28 3.73 3.44 5.53
N GLU A 29 4.87 2.88 5.11
CA GLU A 29 5.47 3.09 3.79
C GLU A 29 4.88 2.19 2.69
N LYS A 30 3.79 1.47 2.99
CA LYS A 30 3.13 0.52 2.07
C LYS A 30 4.04 -0.60 1.54
N GLN A 31 5.13 -0.90 2.24
CA GLN A 31 6.04 -2.01 1.95
C GLN A 31 5.55 -3.27 2.66
N TYR A 32 4.38 -3.75 2.25
CA TYR A 32 3.65 -4.78 2.99
C TYR A 32 4.36 -6.13 3.05
N ASP A 33 5.07 -6.54 1.99
CA ASP A 33 5.86 -7.77 2.00
C ASP A 33 6.99 -7.71 3.04
N ARG A 34 7.64 -6.56 3.16
CA ARG A 34 8.66 -6.32 4.20
C ARG A 34 8.04 -6.32 5.59
N ALA A 35 6.89 -5.69 5.74
CA ALA A 35 6.16 -5.72 7.00
C ALA A 35 5.81 -7.15 7.42
N VAL A 36 5.32 -7.99 6.50
CA VAL A 36 5.06 -9.41 6.75
C VAL A 36 6.33 -10.12 7.23
N ALA A 37 7.48 -9.86 6.59
CA ALA A 37 8.75 -10.49 6.97
C ALA A 37 9.16 -10.11 8.41
N PHE A 38 9.07 -8.82 8.79
CA PHE A 38 9.37 -8.37 10.15
C PHE A 38 8.44 -8.96 11.20
N TYR A 39 7.13 -8.92 10.94
CA TYR A 39 6.17 -9.47 11.89
C TYR A 39 6.30 -11.00 12.00
N SER A 40 6.63 -11.71 10.91
CA SER A 40 6.92 -13.14 10.96
C SER A 40 8.14 -13.45 11.82
N GLN A 41 9.18 -12.63 11.76
CA GLN A 41 10.35 -12.76 12.62
C GLN A 41 10.00 -12.44 14.07
N LEU A 42 9.20 -11.40 14.32
CA LEU A 42 8.72 -11.04 15.65
C LEU A 42 7.89 -12.18 16.27
N GLN A 43 7.00 -12.81 15.51
CA GLN A 43 6.21 -13.96 15.93
C GLN A 43 7.07 -15.16 16.32
N LYS A 44 8.16 -15.41 15.57
CA LYS A 44 9.07 -16.53 15.84
C LYS A 44 9.95 -16.32 17.06
N GLN A 45 10.52 -15.13 17.20
CA GLN A 45 11.47 -14.81 18.26
C GLN A 45 10.78 -14.40 19.58
N PHE A 46 9.65 -13.72 19.47
CA PHE A 46 8.90 -13.16 20.59
C PHE A 46 7.40 -13.49 20.49
N PRO A 47 7.02 -14.78 20.58
CA PRO A 47 5.64 -15.23 20.34
C PRO A 47 4.62 -14.65 21.33
N ASP A 48 5.06 -14.14 22.48
CA ASP A 48 4.22 -13.50 23.48
C ASP A 48 4.03 -12.00 23.25
N ASN A 49 4.59 -11.45 22.14
CA ASN A 49 4.32 -10.09 21.71
C ASN A 49 3.04 -10.03 20.88
N PRO A 50 1.95 -9.39 21.37
CA PRO A 50 0.68 -9.31 20.66
C PRO A 50 0.80 -8.55 19.33
N ASN A 51 1.68 -7.52 19.25
CA ASN A 51 1.84 -6.70 18.06
C ASN A 51 2.42 -7.47 16.87
N GLY A 52 3.20 -8.52 17.13
CA GLY A 52 3.67 -9.42 16.08
C GLY A 52 2.52 -10.12 15.35
N TRP A 53 1.52 -10.56 16.08
CA TRP A 53 0.36 -11.24 15.52
C TRP A 53 -0.62 -10.26 14.86
N LEU A 54 -0.95 -9.15 15.52
CA LEU A 54 -1.84 -8.14 14.96
C LEU A 54 -1.21 -7.47 13.72
N GLY A 55 0.02 -7.01 13.83
CA GLY A 55 0.72 -6.39 12.72
C GLY A 55 0.91 -7.35 11.55
N GLY A 56 1.22 -8.61 11.83
CA GLY A 56 1.32 -9.68 10.83
C GLY A 56 -0.01 -9.93 10.12
N ALA A 57 -1.12 -9.96 10.85
CA ALA A 57 -2.44 -10.11 10.28
C ALA A 57 -2.80 -8.95 9.34
N LEU A 58 -2.58 -7.72 9.79
CA LEU A 58 -2.86 -6.52 8.99
C LEU A 58 -1.98 -6.46 7.73
N ALA A 59 -0.68 -6.73 7.84
CA ALA A 59 0.23 -6.75 6.70
C ALA A 59 -0.11 -7.89 5.71
N SER A 60 -0.47 -9.07 6.22
CA SER A 60 -0.90 -10.21 5.39
C SER A 60 -2.22 -9.93 4.67
N THR A 61 -3.11 -9.15 5.26
CA THR A 61 -4.35 -8.69 4.61
C THR A 61 -4.02 -7.80 3.40
N GLU A 62 -3.09 -6.87 3.55
CA GLU A 62 -2.67 -5.98 2.47
C GLU A 62 -1.97 -6.72 1.31
N THR A 63 -1.21 -7.77 1.62
CA THR A 63 -0.61 -8.64 0.59
C THR A 63 -1.60 -9.66 0.01
N LYS A 64 -2.88 -9.57 0.40
CA LYS A 64 -3.95 -10.50 0.00
C LYS A 64 -3.73 -11.95 0.44
N ASN A 65 -2.83 -12.19 1.38
CA ASN A 65 -2.66 -13.50 2.01
C ASN A 65 -3.62 -13.66 3.18
N TYR A 66 -4.91 -13.78 2.86
CA TYR A 66 -5.98 -13.82 3.85
C TYR A 66 -5.91 -15.06 4.76
N THR A 67 -5.37 -16.17 4.27
CA THR A 67 -5.14 -17.36 5.08
C THR A 67 -4.12 -17.08 6.19
N ALA A 68 -2.99 -16.47 5.87
CA ALA A 68 -1.99 -16.08 6.86
C ALA A 68 -2.55 -15.06 7.86
N ALA A 69 -3.30 -14.06 7.38
CA ALA A 69 -3.96 -13.08 8.22
C ALA A 69 -4.91 -13.74 9.23
N LYS A 70 -5.77 -14.65 8.78
CA LYS A 70 -6.70 -15.39 9.62
C LYS A 70 -5.98 -16.26 10.65
N ASN A 71 -4.90 -16.93 10.25
CA ASN A 71 -4.10 -17.75 11.16
C ASN A 71 -3.46 -16.90 12.27
N ALA A 72 -2.90 -15.73 11.93
CA ALA A 72 -2.32 -14.82 12.91
C ALA A 72 -3.38 -14.32 13.91
N LEU A 73 -4.57 -13.96 13.45
CA LEU A 73 -5.68 -13.55 14.32
C LEU A 73 -6.17 -14.70 15.20
N ASN A 74 -6.20 -15.93 14.70
CA ASN A 74 -6.57 -17.10 15.51
C ASN A 74 -5.56 -17.36 16.64
N VAL A 75 -4.27 -17.18 16.36
CA VAL A 75 -3.22 -17.29 17.41
C VAL A 75 -3.38 -16.17 18.42
N TYR A 76 -3.58 -14.93 17.96
CA TYR A 76 -3.81 -13.80 18.85
C TYR A 76 -4.99 -14.05 19.80
N LYS A 77 -6.15 -14.42 19.24
CA LYS A 77 -7.36 -14.72 20.00
C LYS A 77 -7.13 -15.77 21.09
N LYS A 78 -6.40 -16.82 20.76
CA LYS A 78 -6.11 -17.91 21.71
C LYS A 78 -5.16 -17.49 22.84
N ARG A 79 -4.20 -16.60 22.56
CA ARG A 79 -3.18 -16.19 23.51
C ARG A 79 -3.56 -14.97 24.34
N PHE A 80 -4.23 -14.00 23.71
CA PHE A 80 -4.46 -12.66 24.29
C PHE A 80 -5.95 -12.32 24.44
N GLY A 81 -6.85 -13.11 23.88
CA GLY A 81 -8.29 -12.88 23.93
C GLY A 81 -8.83 -12.07 22.75
N GLN A 82 -10.06 -11.60 22.90
CA GLN A 82 -10.76 -10.77 21.93
C GLN A 82 -10.92 -9.34 22.48
N ASP A 83 -9.84 -8.61 22.50
CA ASP A 83 -9.85 -7.19 22.84
C ASP A 83 -10.23 -6.30 21.64
N ASN A 84 -10.29 -4.98 21.85
CA ASN A 84 -10.62 -4.05 20.77
C ASN A 84 -9.63 -4.10 19.61
N ALA A 85 -8.33 -4.32 19.88
CA ALA A 85 -7.33 -4.41 18.84
C ALA A 85 -7.54 -5.64 17.94
N TYR A 86 -7.91 -6.78 18.54
CA TYR A 86 -8.33 -7.97 17.79
C TYR A 86 -9.56 -7.70 16.93
N LEU A 87 -10.60 -7.08 17.51
CA LEU A 87 -11.86 -6.80 16.80
C LEU A 87 -11.63 -5.86 15.62
N ASP A 88 -10.78 -4.85 15.79
CA ASP A 88 -10.41 -3.93 14.71
C ASP A 88 -9.66 -4.64 13.58
N ALA A 89 -8.69 -5.50 13.92
CA ALA A 89 -7.93 -6.25 12.93
C ALA A 89 -8.79 -7.32 12.22
N GLU A 90 -9.69 -7.99 12.93
CA GLU A 90 -10.67 -8.91 12.35
C GLU A 90 -11.63 -8.20 11.41
N SER A 91 -12.16 -7.04 11.83
CA SER A 91 -13.01 -6.20 11.00
C SER A 91 -12.29 -5.77 9.71
N TYR A 92 -11.02 -5.38 9.83
CA TYR A 92 -10.20 -5.01 8.69
C TYR A 92 -10.03 -6.17 7.69
N LEU A 93 -9.73 -7.38 8.17
CA LEU A 93 -9.67 -8.58 7.32
C LEU A 93 -11.02 -8.88 6.65
N LEU A 94 -12.12 -8.74 7.39
CA LEU A 94 -13.48 -8.95 6.88
C LEU A 94 -13.84 -7.95 5.78
N ASP A 95 -13.31 -6.71 5.81
CA ASP A 95 -13.52 -5.72 4.74
C ASP A 95 -13.03 -6.20 3.37
N PHE A 96 -12.05 -7.11 3.34
CA PHE A 96 -11.52 -7.69 2.11
C PHE A 96 -12.12 -9.07 1.76
N THR A 97 -12.66 -9.79 2.73
CA THR A 97 -13.07 -11.19 2.56
C THR A 97 -14.58 -11.40 2.58
N GLU A 98 -15.32 -10.49 3.17
CA GLU A 98 -16.79 -10.56 3.19
C GLU A 98 -17.43 -10.13 1.87
N PRO A 99 -18.55 -10.73 1.47
CA PRO A 99 -19.42 -10.18 0.44
C PRO A 99 -19.91 -8.79 0.82
N ASP A 100 -20.10 -7.92 -0.17
CA ASP A 100 -20.50 -6.53 0.04
C ASP A 100 -21.80 -6.40 0.87
N MET A 101 -22.75 -7.30 0.69
CA MET A 101 -24.02 -7.25 1.46
C MET A 101 -23.83 -7.57 2.94
N ALA A 102 -22.94 -8.51 3.29
CA ALA A 102 -22.59 -8.80 4.69
C ALA A 102 -21.83 -7.61 5.30
N LYS A 103 -20.91 -7.02 4.53
CA LYS A 103 -20.15 -5.82 4.88
C LYS A 103 -21.06 -4.63 5.19
N LEU A 104 -22.09 -4.39 4.37
CA LEU A 104 -23.10 -3.34 4.62
C LEU A 104 -23.73 -3.47 6.01
N GLY A 105 -24.20 -4.65 6.37
CA GLY A 105 -24.80 -4.91 7.68
C GLY A 105 -23.84 -4.71 8.84
N ARG A 106 -22.59 -5.16 8.70
CA ARG A 106 -21.54 -4.98 9.71
C ARG A 106 -21.17 -3.50 9.88
N TRP A 107 -20.94 -2.78 8.80
CA TRP A 107 -20.59 -1.37 8.81
C TRP A 107 -21.71 -0.47 9.38
N GLN A 108 -22.98 -0.79 9.10
CA GLN A 108 -24.10 -0.07 9.73
C GLN A 108 -24.08 -0.20 11.25
N ARG A 109 -23.91 -1.42 11.78
CA ARG A 109 -23.82 -1.63 13.24
C ARG A 109 -22.60 -0.92 13.85
N GLN A 110 -21.45 -0.95 13.18
CA GLN A 110 -20.25 -0.25 13.64
C GLN A 110 -20.45 1.27 13.66
N LEU A 111 -21.12 1.82 12.65
CA LEU A 111 -21.41 3.26 12.58
C LEU A 111 -22.44 3.67 13.65
N GLU A 112 -23.40 2.84 13.95
CA GLU A 112 -24.35 3.07 15.08
C GLU A 112 -23.65 3.09 16.44
N GLN A 113 -22.62 2.25 16.62
CA GLN A 113 -21.80 2.24 17.84
C GLN A 113 -20.82 3.44 17.91
N ASN A 114 -20.33 3.90 16.79
CA ASN A 114 -19.45 5.05 16.69
C ASN A 114 -19.89 6.02 15.58
N PRO A 115 -20.90 6.86 15.83
CA PRO A 115 -21.44 7.79 14.83
C PRO A 115 -20.45 8.86 14.35
N LYS A 116 -19.34 9.06 15.07
CA LYS A 116 -18.30 10.04 14.71
C LYS A 116 -17.30 9.47 13.69
N ASN A 117 -17.39 8.20 13.32
CA ASN A 117 -16.52 7.59 12.33
C ASN A 117 -16.93 8.00 10.90
N ILE A 118 -16.53 9.20 10.51
CA ILE A 118 -16.84 9.78 9.19
C ILE A 118 -16.26 8.94 8.05
N THR A 119 -15.08 8.35 8.26
CA THR A 119 -14.47 7.46 7.24
C THR A 119 -15.37 6.27 6.95
N LEU A 120 -15.86 5.60 8.00
CA LEU A 120 -16.77 4.45 7.84
C LEU A 120 -18.10 4.89 7.20
N MET A 121 -18.65 6.04 7.58
CA MET A 121 -19.86 6.60 6.97
C MET A 121 -19.68 6.80 5.46
N ARG A 122 -18.55 7.35 5.03
CA ARG A 122 -18.22 7.59 3.62
C ARG A 122 -18.09 6.28 2.83
N GLU A 123 -17.45 5.27 3.40
CA GLU A 123 -17.34 3.94 2.81
C GLU A 123 -18.73 3.28 2.68
N LEU A 124 -19.53 3.35 3.74
CA LEU A 124 -20.89 2.81 3.75
C LEU A 124 -21.77 3.49 2.68
N TYR A 125 -21.67 4.81 2.54
CA TYR A 125 -22.41 5.54 1.52
C TYR A 125 -21.98 5.14 0.09
N ARG A 126 -20.65 4.96 -0.15
CA ARG A 126 -20.13 4.51 -1.45
C ARG A 126 -20.66 3.12 -1.80
N LEU A 127 -20.67 2.22 -0.82
CA LEU A 127 -21.16 0.87 -1.03
C LEU A 127 -22.68 0.86 -1.27
N ALA A 128 -23.44 1.66 -0.53
CA ALA A 128 -24.87 1.86 -0.73
C ALA A 128 -25.16 2.43 -2.13
N SER A 129 -24.36 3.35 -2.62
CA SER A 129 -24.48 3.92 -3.96
C SER A 129 -24.19 2.89 -5.05
N LYS A 130 -23.17 2.04 -4.85
CA LYS A 130 -22.83 0.95 -5.79
C LYS A 130 -24.02 0.02 -6.04
N TYR A 131 -24.81 -0.26 -5.02
CA TYR A 131 -25.98 -1.14 -5.09
C TYR A 131 -27.31 -0.40 -5.19
N ASN A 132 -27.26 0.91 -5.39
CA ASN A 132 -28.45 1.76 -5.53
C ASN A 132 -29.43 1.65 -4.36
N LEU A 133 -28.91 1.53 -3.14
CA LEU A 133 -29.69 1.39 -1.91
C LEU A 133 -30.17 2.77 -1.41
N GLN A 134 -31.15 3.34 -2.11
CA GLN A 134 -31.64 4.70 -1.83
C GLN A 134 -32.05 4.94 -0.37
N PRO A 135 -32.78 4.03 0.32
CA PRO A 135 -33.15 4.26 1.71
C PRO A 135 -31.95 4.44 2.65
N LEU A 136 -30.88 3.70 2.42
CA LEU A 136 -29.66 3.82 3.21
C LEU A 136 -28.90 5.12 2.87
N GLN A 137 -28.84 5.50 1.61
CA GLN A 137 -28.24 6.75 1.17
C GLN A 137 -28.95 7.95 1.81
N GLU A 138 -30.28 7.99 1.75
CA GLU A 138 -31.11 9.04 2.36
C GLU A 138 -30.93 9.09 3.90
N LYS A 139 -30.90 7.93 4.57
CA LYS A 139 -30.62 7.84 6.01
C LYS A 139 -29.28 8.48 6.36
N LEU A 140 -28.22 8.17 5.60
CA LEU A 140 -26.87 8.72 5.81
C LEU A 140 -26.81 10.22 5.52
N GLN A 141 -27.41 10.68 4.42
CA GLN A 141 -27.48 12.10 4.07
C GLN A 141 -28.18 12.92 5.15
N LYS A 142 -29.27 12.39 5.70
CA LYS A 142 -30.03 13.02 6.78
C LYS A 142 -29.26 13.06 8.10
N ALA A 143 -28.50 11.99 8.40
CA ALA A 143 -27.74 11.89 9.64
C ALA A 143 -26.43 12.72 9.62
N TYR A 144 -25.86 12.96 8.42
CA TYR A 144 -24.58 13.63 8.23
C TYR A 144 -24.66 14.77 7.20
N PRO A 145 -25.54 15.76 7.35
CA PRO A 145 -25.82 16.76 6.31
C PRO A 145 -24.56 17.55 5.89
N ASP A 146 -23.63 17.79 6.80
CA ASP A 146 -22.41 18.52 6.53
C ASP A 146 -21.46 17.78 5.56
N GLN A 147 -21.59 16.45 5.46
CA GLN A 147 -20.75 15.62 4.58
C GLN A 147 -21.30 15.55 3.14
N PHE A 148 -22.52 16.01 2.90
CA PHE A 148 -23.21 15.94 1.61
C PHE A 148 -23.44 17.33 0.99
N ASN A 149 -22.75 18.36 1.49
CA ASN A 149 -22.73 19.66 0.86
C ASN A 149 -21.99 19.58 -0.48
N GLN A 150 -22.53 20.19 -1.55
CA GLN A 150 -21.96 20.09 -2.92
C GLN A 150 -20.47 20.46 -3.02
N LYS A 151 -19.96 21.30 -2.12
CA LYS A 151 -18.53 21.65 -2.08
C LYS A 151 -17.62 20.52 -1.57
N ASP A 152 -18.17 19.55 -0.83
CA ASP A 152 -17.40 18.51 -0.14
C ASP A 152 -17.61 17.09 -0.66
N MET A 153 -18.34 16.91 -1.76
CA MET A 153 -18.52 15.58 -2.38
C MET A 153 -17.27 15.06 -3.11
N MET A 154 -16.17 15.81 -3.11
CA MET A 154 -14.90 15.40 -3.72
C MET A 154 -14.36 14.11 -3.08
N TRP A 155 -14.58 13.91 -1.78
CA TRP A 155 -14.23 12.67 -1.09
C TRP A 155 -14.94 11.44 -1.69
N PHE A 156 -16.18 11.61 -2.15
CA PHE A 156 -16.94 10.51 -2.76
C PHE A 156 -16.38 10.16 -4.15
N GLU A 157 -16.15 11.16 -4.99
CA GLU A 157 -15.54 10.95 -6.31
C GLU A 157 -14.15 10.36 -6.19
N HIS A 158 -13.30 10.90 -5.32
CA HIS A 158 -11.96 10.38 -5.06
C HIS A 158 -12.00 8.92 -4.60
N GLY A 159 -12.81 8.61 -3.59
CA GLY A 159 -12.90 7.24 -3.08
C GLY A 159 -13.38 6.22 -4.11
N LYS A 160 -14.33 6.60 -4.97
CA LYS A 160 -14.79 5.77 -6.08
C LYS A 160 -13.67 5.50 -7.08
N THR A 161 -12.94 6.54 -7.48
CA THR A 161 -11.82 6.45 -8.41
C THR A 161 -10.67 5.61 -7.86
N ILE A 162 -10.29 5.80 -6.58
CA ILE A 162 -9.23 5.01 -5.94
C ILE A 162 -9.64 3.53 -5.82
N THR A 163 -10.90 3.24 -5.51
CA THR A 163 -11.38 1.86 -5.45
C THR A 163 -11.32 1.19 -6.83
N SER A 164 -11.71 1.89 -7.88
CA SER A 164 -11.58 1.43 -9.27
C SER A 164 -10.11 1.16 -9.61
N SER A 165 -9.21 2.08 -9.28
CA SER A 165 -7.78 1.97 -9.53
C SER A 165 -7.12 0.77 -8.81
N LYS A 166 -7.45 0.55 -7.53
CA LYS A 166 -6.93 -0.58 -6.76
C LYS A 166 -7.38 -1.94 -7.31
N ASN A 167 -8.55 -2.00 -7.90
CA ASN A 167 -9.14 -3.22 -8.45
C ASN A 167 -8.81 -3.43 -9.94
N ALA A 168 -8.11 -2.51 -10.58
CA ALA A 168 -7.72 -2.58 -11.98
C ALA A 168 -6.58 -3.59 -12.17
N THR A 169 -6.91 -4.78 -12.64
CA THR A 169 -5.97 -5.89 -12.87
C THR A 169 -5.64 -6.11 -14.34
N THR A 170 -6.55 -5.72 -15.24
CA THR A 170 -6.34 -5.84 -16.69
C THR A 170 -5.85 -4.51 -17.29
N PRO A 171 -5.12 -4.54 -18.42
CA PRO A 171 -4.67 -3.32 -19.11
C PRO A 171 -5.82 -2.34 -19.39
N THR A 172 -6.96 -2.84 -19.84
CA THR A 172 -8.14 -2.00 -20.12
C THR A 172 -8.69 -1.33 -18.87
N GLN A 173 -8.72 -2.05 -17.73
CA GLN A 173 -9.15 -1.48 -16.46
C GLN A 173 -8.15 -0.44 -15.95
N GLN A 174 -6.86 -0.69 -16.12
CA GLN A 174 -5.80 0.25 -15.75
C GLN A 174 -5.84 1.52 -16.59
N GLU A 175 -6.07 1.39 -17.90
CA GLU A 175 -6.27 2.54 -18.80
C GLU A 175 -7.44 3.40 -18.36
N LYS A 176 -8.60 2.78 -18.12
CA LYS A 176 -9.77 3.47 -17.60
C LYS A 176 -9.51 4.16 -16.26
N SER A 177 -8.77 3.51 -15.35
CA SER A 177 -8.38 4.10 -14.07
C SER A 177 -7.48 5.32 -14.24
N PHE A 178 -6.56 5.28 -15.17
CA PHE A 178 -5.71 6.43 -15.49
C PHE A 178 -6.53 7.61 -16.02
N GLU A 179 -7.50 7.37 -16.90
CA GLU A 179 -8.42 8.39 -17.40
C GLU A 179 -9.28 8.98 -16.27
N GLU A 180 -9.83 8.14 -15.39
CA GLU A 180 -10.61 8.56 -14.23
C GLU A 180 -9.78 9.40 -13.25
N LEU A 181 -8.53 9.00 -12.96
CA LEU A 181 -7.60 9.77 -12.12
C LEU A 181 -7.25 11.11 -12.75
N THR A 182 -7.04 11.14 -14.07
CA THR A 182 -6.78 12.36 -14.83
C THR A 182 -7.97 13.33 -14.76
N ALA A 183 -9.18 12.81 -15.00
CA ALA A 183 -10.40 13.62 -14.92
C ALA A 183 -10.63 14.16 -13.49
N LEU A 184 -10.36 13.35 -12.48
CA LEU A 184 -10.47 13.76 -11.08
C LEU A 184 -9.45 14.84 -10.73
N LEU A 185 -8.18 14.66 -11.12
CA LEU A 185 -7.11 15.63 -10.86
C LEU A 185 -7.42 17.01 -11.45
N ASN A 186 -8.03 17.05 -12.65
CA ASN A 186 -8.45 18.29 -13.29
C ASN A 186 -9.59 19.01 -12.55
N LYS A 187 -10.34 18.33 -11.70
CA LYS A 187 -11.43 18.90 -10.90
C LYS A 187 -10.98 19.35 -9.52
N ILE A 188 -9.92 18.72 -8.97
CA ILE A 188 -9.46 19.00 -7.61
C ILE A 188 -8.58 20.25 -7.62
N ASN A 189 -8.88 21.18 -6.69
CA ASN A 189 -7.99 22.30 -6.46
C ASN A 189 -6.62 21.78 -5.93
N PRO A 190 -5.47 22.28 -6.44
CA PRO A 190 -4.14 21.89 -5.97
C PRO A 190 -3.90 22.02 -4.45
N GLU A 191 -4.62 22.93 -3.79
CA GLU A 191 -4.57 23.10 -2.33
C GLU A 191 -5.44 22.10 -1.55
N HIS A 192 -6.26 21.32 -2.25
CA HIS A 192 -7.13 20.33 -1.60
C HIS A 192 -6.31 19.16 -1.05
N PRO A 193 -6.59 18.66 0.16
CA PRO A 193 -5.84 17.56 0.78
C PRO A 193 -5.73 16.28 -0.07
N LEU A 194 -6.74 16.01 -0.92
CA LEU A 194 -6.76 14.83 -1.79
C LEU A 194 -5.97 15.00 -3.10
N TYR A 195 -5.51 16.22 -3.41
CA TYR A 195 -4.78 16.50 -4.65
C TYR A 195 -3.49 15.67 -4.74
N GLN A 196 -2.68 15.73 -3.70
CA GLN A 196 -1.40 15.02 -3.65
C GLN A 196 -1.55 13.51 -3.80
N GLN A 197 -2.52 12.92 -3.12
CA GLN A 197 -2.77 11.49 -3.24
C GLN A 197 -3.23 11.11 -4.65
N THR A 198 -4.11 11.91 -5.24
CA THR A 198 -4.59 11.69 -6.62
C THR A 198 -3.44 11.80 -7.63
N LEU A 199 -2.55 12.77 -7.44
CA LEU A 199 -1.37 12.97 -8.29
C LEU A 199 -0.41 11.77 -8.20
N GLN A 200 -0.14 11.27 -6.99
CA GLN A 200 0.70 10.08 -6.77
C GLN A 200 0.09 8.84 -7.43
N ASP A 201 -1.21 8.62 -7.25
CA ASP A 201 -1.91 7.45 -7.81
C ASP A 201 -1.92 7.52 -9.36
N ARG A 202 -2.12 8.71 -9.94
CA ARG A 202 -2.04 8.92 -11.39
C ARG A 202 -0.64 8.65 -11.92
N PHE A 203 0.37 9.16 -11.26
CA PHE A 203 1.77 8.95 -11.64
C PHE A 203 2.13 7.45 -11.64
N VAL A 204 1.85 6.74 -10.55
CA VAL A 204 2.13 5.30 -10.45
C VAL A 204 1.38 4.50 -11.51
N MET A 205 0.11 4.85 -11.79
CA MET A 205 -0.66 4.19 -12.84
C MET A 205 -0.08 4.49 -14.23
N GLY A 206 0.33 5.72 -14.49
CA GLY A 206 0.96 6.13 -15.74
C GLY A 206 2.30 5.42 -15.99
N VAL A 207 3.10 5.21 -14.94
CA VAL A 207 4.33 4.40 -15.03
C VAL A 207 4.01 2.95 -15.43
N ARG A 208 2.99 2.33 -14.81
CA ARG A 208 2.54 0.96 -15.14
C ARG A 208 2.07 0.82 -16.59
N LEU A 209 1.45 1.87 -17.12
CA LEU A 209 0.91 1.91 -18.49
C LEU A 209 1.93 2.42 -19.52
N ASN A 210 3.15 2.73 -19.12
CA ASN A 210 4.18 3.34 -19.97
C ASN A 210 3.78 4.69 -20.59
N LYS A 211 2.93 5.47 -19.90
CA LYS A 211 2.45 6.80 -20.33
C LYS A 211 3.39 7.93 -19.91
N PHE A 212 4.68 7.75 -20.14
CA PHE A 212 5.74 8.60 -19.58
C PHE A 212 5.63 10.06 -20.00
N ASP A 213 5.19 10.36 -21.19
CA ASP A 213 5.03 11.74 -21.67
C ASP A 213 3.81 12.43 -21.04
N GLU A 214 2.75 11.65 -20.73
CA GLU A 214 1.54 12.17 -20.09
C GLU A 214 1.72 12.47 -18.60
N ILE A 215 2.71 11.86 -17.94
CA ILE A 215 2.97 12.01 -16.50
C ILE A 215 4.25 12.79 -16.20
N GLU A 216 4.86 13.44 -17.18
CA GLU A 216 6.10 14.20 -16.98
C GLU A 216 5.94 15.35 -15.98
N ASP A 217 4.82 16.07 -16.07
CA ASP A 217 4.50 17.15 -15.13
C ASP A 217 4.23 16.62 -13.72
N ASP A 218 3.59 15.45 -13.61
CA ASP A 218 3.37 14.78 -12.33
C ASP A 218 4.71 14.39 -11.69
N PHE A 219 5.61 13.80 -12.49
CA PHE A 219 6.96 13.46 -12.06
C PHE A 219 7.71 14.69 -11.53
N ASN A 220 7.73 15.79 -12.30
CA ASN A 220 8.42 17.02 -11.91
C ASN A 220 7.87 17.60 -10.59
N THR A 221 6.56 17.53 -10.41
CA THR A 221 5.89 18.00 -9.19
C THR A 221 6.21 17.11 -7.99
N LEU A 222 6.17 15.79 -8.17
CA LEU A 222 6.34 14.83 -7.09
C LEU A 222 7.80 14.72 -6.64
N GLN A 223 8.78 14.74 -7.57
CA GLN A 223 10.20 14.66 -7.22
C GLN A 223 10.71 15.88 -6.43
N ALA A 224 10.04 17.03 -6.56
CA ALA A 224 10.40 18.24 -5.82
C ALA A 224 9.93 18.23 -4.36
N GLN A 225 9.15 17.24 -3.96
CA GLN A 225 8.61 17.15 -2.60
C GLN A 225 9.64 16.56 -1.62
N PRO A 226 9.73 17.09 -0.40
CA PRO A 226 10.50 16.45 0.67
C PRO A 226 9.77 15.19 1.16
N ASN A 227 10.51 14.16 1.55
CA ASN A 227 9.99 12.94 2.17
C ASN A 227 9.03 12.15 1.27
N VAL A 228 9.50 11.78 0.10
CA VAL A 228 8.75 10.92 -0.83
C VAL A 228 8.64 9.49 -0.27
N PRO A 229 7.46 8.85 -0.29
CA PRO A 229 7.31 7.46 0.12
C PRO A 229 8.15 6.50 -0.74
N ALA A 230 8.69 5.44 -0.15
CA ALA A 230 9.60 4.49 -0.84
C ALA A 230 8.99 3.87 -2.11
N TYR A 231 7.68 3.60 -2.12
CA TYR A 231 7.01 3.05 -3.32
C TYR A 231 6.99 4.06 -4.49
N LEU A 232 7.00 5.35 -4.18
CA LEU A 232 7.04 6.41 -5.19
C LEU A 232 8.46 6.64 -5.70
N GLU A 233 9.47 6.51 -4.82
CA GLU A 233 10.89 6.54 -5.23
C GLU A 233 11.19 5.42 -6.24
N GLU A 234 10.70 4.21 -6.02
CA GLU A 234 10.86 3.11 -6.97
C GLU A 234 10.20 3.44 -8.33
N ALA A 235 9.00 4.03 -8.30
CA ALA A 235 8.32 4.48 -9.52
C ALA A 235 9.10 5.59 -10.26
N PHE A 236 9.84 6.46 -9.56
CA PHE A 236 10.75 7.41 -10.19
C PHE A 236 11.91 6.71 -10.91
N GLY A 237 12.45 5.65 -10.33
CA GLY A 237 13.45 4.81 -10.99
C GLY A 237 12.91 4.20 -12.28
N ASP A 238 11.71 3.63 -12.23
CA ASP A 238 11.02 3.04 -13.39
C ASP A 238 10.77 4.09 -14.49
N TYR A 239 10.37 5.31 -14.11
CA TYR A 239 10.22 6.42 -15.03
C TYR A 239 11.52 6.76 -15.77
N TRP A 240 12.65 6.91 -15.05
CA TRP A 240 13.93 7.22 -15.66
C TRP A 240 14.48 6.10 -16.53
N ALA A 241 14.27 4.83 -16.14
CA ALA A 241 14.65 3.68 -16.95
C ALA A 241 13.94 3.71 -18.31
N ALA A 242 12.64 3.95 -18.29
CA ALA A 242 11.82 4.01 -19.50
C ALA A 242 12.12 5.24 -20.38
N LYS A 243 12.49 6.39 -19.78
CA LYS A 243 12.94 7.59 -20.52
C LYS A 243 14.36 7.45 -21.07
N GLY A 244 14.96 6.26 -21.00
CA GLY A 244 16.32 6.01 -21.54
C GLY A 244 17.44 6.66 -20.73
N SER A 245 17.23 6.85 -19.42
CA SER A 245 18.22 7.39 -18.50
C SER A 245 18.64 6.35 -17.45
N PRO A 246 19.31 5.25 -17.87
CA PRO A 246 19.63 4.13 -17.00
C PRO A 246 20.55 4.51 -15.83
N HIS A 247 21.43 5.50 -16.00
CA HIS A 247 22.28 5.99 -14.91
C HIS A 247 21.46 6.61 -13.77
N LYS A 248 20.41 7.38 -14.10
CA LYS A 248 19.51 7.98 -13.11
C LYS A 248 18.66 6.91 -12.42
N ALA A 249 18.12 5.98 -13.19
CA ALA A 249 17.36 4.85 -12.65
C ALA A 249 18.23 4.02 -11.69
N LEU A 250 19.44 3.66 -12.11
CA LEU A 250 20.38 2.90 -11.30
C LEU A 250 20.71 3.61 -9.98
N ALA A 251 20.93 4.93 -10.01
CA ALA A 251 21.24 5.71 -8.81
C ALA A 251 20.07 5.67 -7.81
N ILE A 252 18.82 5.77 -8.28
CA ILE A 252 17.62 5.68 -7.43
C ILE A 252 17.49 4.29 -6.82
N TYR A 253 17.59 3.24 -7.61
CA TYR A 253 17.48 1.86 -7.11
C TYR A 253 18.62 1.51 -6.14
N GLN A 254 19.83 2.02 -6.36
CA GLN A 254 20.94 1.87 -5.41
C GLN A 254 20.70 2.60 -4.09
N ALA A 255 20.06 3.78 -4.12
CA ALA A 255 19.68 4.48 -2.90
C ALA A 255 18.62 3.67 -2.09
N ILE A 256 17.63 3.10 -2.77
CA ILE A 256 16.64 2.22 -2.15
C ILE A 256 17.30 0.95 -1.58
N GLU A 257 18.22 0.34 -2.32
CA GLU A 257 19.01 -0.81 -1.86
C GLU A 257 19.81 -0.46 -0.60
N GLN A 258 20.55 0.66 -0.63
CA GLN A 258 21.36 1.10 0.50
C GLN A 258 20.51 1.38 1.74
N GLN A 259 19.33 1.97 1.57
CA GLN A 259 18.39 2.18 2.67
C GLN A 259 17.89 0.84 3.24
N ALA A 260 17.59 -0.13 2.37
CA ALA A 260 17.23 -1.46 2.80
C ALA A 260 18.35 -2.12 3.62
N LEU A 261 19.59 -2.08 3.13
CA LEU A 261 20.75 -2.65 3.80
C LEU A 261 21.06 -1.95 5.14
N ASN A 262 20.96 -0.62 5.19
CA ASN A 262 21.14 0.16 6.43
C ASN A 262 20.11 -0.23 7.49
N ASN A 263 18.89 -0.57 7.05
CA ASN A 263 17.82 -1.08 7.90
C ASN A 263 17.88 -2.60 8.12
N LYS A 264 18.99 -3.24 7.70
CA LYS A 264 19.22 -4.69 7.80
C LYS A 264 18.10 -5.51 7.14
N LEU A 265 17.56 -4.99 6.04
CA LEU A 265 16.53 -5.62 5.24
C LEU A 265 17.13 -6.37 4.07
N ALA A 266 16.52 -7.49 3.71
CA ALA A 266 16.83 -8.14 2.45
C ALA A 266 16.33 -7.28 1.27
N VAL A 267 17.15 -7.20 0.23
CA VAL A 267 16.78 -6.58 -1.04
C VAL A 267 15.90 -7.55 -1.81
N SER A 268 14.75 -7.09 -2.31
CA SER A 268 13.84 -7.96 -3.06
C SER A 268 14.41 -8.36 -4.42
N ASP A 269 14.06 -9.55 -4.91
CA ASP A 269 14.43 -9.99 -6.25
C ASP A 269 13.97 -9.01 -7.35
N GLY A 270 12.80 -8.40 -7.17
CA GLY A 270 12.28 -7.37 -8.07
C GLY A 270 13.20 -6.15 -8.15
N LEU A 271 13.71 -5.67 -7.02
CA LEU A 271 14.66 -4.55 -7.00
C LEU A 271 16.03 -4.98 -7.56
N LEU A 272 16.52 -6.18 -7.24
CA LEU A 272 17.76 -6.72 -7.81
C LEU A 272 17.67 -6.84 -9.34
N HIS A 273 16.53 -7.26 -9.85
CA HIS A 273 16.29 -7.31 -11.29
C HIS A 273 16.34 -5.93 -11.94
N LYS A 274 15.68 -4.92 -11.36
CA LYS A 274 15.73 -3.52 -11.83
C LYS A 274 17.16 -2.96 -11.78
N LEU A 275 17.89 -3.24 -10.71
CA LEU A 275 19.31 -2.87 -10.56
C LEU A 275 20.17 -3.51 -11.65
N SER A 276 19.99 -4.80 -11.91
CA SER A 276 20.73 -5.51 -12.95
C SER A 276 20.45 -4.94 -14.35
N LEU A 277 19.17 -4.74 -14.71
CA LEU A 277 18.80 -4.17 -16.00
C LEU A 277 19.38 -2.76 -16.17
N SER A 278 19.18 -1.89 -15.18
CA SER A 278 19.67 -0.50 -15.26
C SER A 278 21.20 -0.43 -15.28
N ALA A 279 21.92 -1.33 -14.59
CA ALA A 279 23.36 -1.43 -14.66
C ALA A 279 23.84 -1.88 -16.05
N SER A 280 23.17 -2.88 -16.64
CA SER A 280 23.45 -3.36 -18.01
C SER A 280 23.23 -2.25 -19.03
N ASP A 281 22.10 -1.56 -18.98
CA ASP A 281 21.75 -0.47 -19.89
C ASP A 281 22.70 0.74 -19.73
N ALA A 282 23.27 0.91 -18.53
CA ALA A 282 24.31 1.92 -18.25
C ALA A 282 25.74 1.46 -18.64
N GLY A 283 25.90 0.27 -19.24
CA GLY A 283 27.19 -0.29 -19.66
C GLY A 283 28.04 -0.84 -18.49
N LYS A 284 27.46 -1.02 -17.30
CA LYS A 284 28.15 -1.53 -16.11
C LYS A 284 27.91 -3.04 -15.96
N PHE A 285 28.42 -3.82 -16.90
CA PHE A 285 28.09 -5.25 -17.04
C PHE A 285 28.53 -6.11 -15.85
N GLU A 286 29.67 -5.82 -15.25
CA GLU A 286 30.14 -6.55 -14.06
C GLU A 286 29.19 -6.33 -12.86
N LEU A 287 28.73 -5.09 -12.69
CA LEU A 287 27.75 -4.76 -11.64
C LEU A 287 26.39 -5.44 -11.91
N ALA A 288 25.96 -5.46 -13.17
CA ALA A 288 24.74 -6.16 -13.57
C ALA A 288 24.80 -7.65 -13.22
N GLN A 289 25.93 -8.30 -13.49
CA GLN A 289 26.16 -9.69 -13.16
C GLN A 289 26.11 -9.94 -11.64
N GLN A 290 26.74 -9.06 -10.84
CA GLN A 290 26.71 -9.17 -9.37
C GLN A 290 25.26 -9.13 -8.83
N TYR A 291 24.39 -8.28 -9.38
CA TYR A 291 22.98 -8.25 -8.98
C TYR A 291 22.23 -9.53 -9.37
N LEU A 292 22.51 -10.08 -10.56
CA LEU A 292 21.90 -11.36 -10.99
C LEU A 292 22.34 -12.55 -10.11
N GLU A 293 23.60 -12.57 -9.70
CA GLU A 293 24.12 -13.62 -8.82
C GLU A 293 23.43 -13.59 -7.45
N ARG A 294 23.15 -12.38 -6.94
CA ARG A 294 22.42 -12.21 -5.67
C ARG A 294 20.95 -12.63 -5.72
N MET A 295 20.33 -12.62 -6.91
CA MET A 295 18.96 -13.16 -7.08
C MET A 295 18.93 -14.67 -7.01
N ASN A 296 20.03 -15.34 -7.38
CA ASN A 296 20.14 -16.81 -7.45
C ASN A 296 20.78 -17.42 -6.19
N SER A 297 21.16 -16.60 -5.22
CA SER A 297 21.76 -17.03 -3.95
C SER A 297 20.74 -17.04 -2.81
#